data_6d8f6e370a3bec97632dda51d457c43c
#
_entry.id   6d8f6e370a3bec97632dda51d457c43c
#
_cell.length_a   1.000
_cell.length_b   1.000
_cell.length_c   1.000
_cell.angle_alpha   90.00
_cell.angle_beta   90.00
_cell.angle_gamma   90.00
#
_symmetry.space_group_name_H-M   'P 1'
#
loop_
_entity.id
_entity.type
_entity.pdbx_description
1 polymer ?
#
loop_
_entity_poly.entity_id
_entity_poly.type
_entity_poly.pdbx_seq_one_letter_code
_entity_poly.pdbx_strand_id
1 'polypeptide(L)'
;MRGHRITLGVIAITMALASSAAAAQSPRLKPAPGDDLRAVHASSADIAEGRRVAESSCARCHGLNGLSTAKGTPHIAGQRAGYLHLQLRAYQKRDKGPMESAVRFLRDDALVAVAAYYASLEPARPVAGPAKPAPDSDPLVAAKQAAAACGGCHGEAGVTAVPGMPSLVAFDTKYFVAAMNAYKSGARKHDMMKSFAAGLPEASLQNLALYYALQKPARAQTPAGGDASAGKKAAAACAGCHGEAGVSSIPGTPSLAGQDAQYLVAATLAYKDGARSDETMKAPAAALDERALKDLAAFYASQEPQAPEVRKPLSLAEWTQRCDRCHGANGNSIEPLVPALAAQRADWLASVLDAYRKGTRKSAAMSAMSASLSEADVKALAAHYSRQPARPVVYVLVPGNRP
;
A
#
# COMPACT_ATOMS: atom_id res chain seq x y z
N MET A 1 -88.33 -23.37 -38.38
CA MET A 1 -87.12 -24.11 -38.72
C MET A 1 -86.03 -23.75 -37.66
N ARG A 2 -85.50 -24.79 -37.05
CA ARG A 2 -84.77 -24.74 -35.78
C ARG A 2 -83.34 -24.13 -35.91
N GLY A 3 -83.08 -23.07 -35.16
CA GLY A 3 -81.74 -22.50 -35.03
C GLY A 3 -81.01 -23.07 -33.82
N HIS A 4 -79.79 -23.65 -34.04
CA HIS A 4 -78.91 -24.15 -32.99
C HIS A 4 -78.03 -23.00 -32.50
N ARG A 5 -78.09 -22.74 -31.21
CA ARG A 5 -77.11 -21.84 -30.52
C ARG A 5 -75.93 -22.69 -30.09
N ILE A 6 -74.70 -22.31 -30.54
CA ILE A 6 -73.42 -22.85 -30.08
C ILE A 6 -72.92 -21.92 -29.03
N THR A 7 -72.80 -22.43 -27.79
CA THR A 7 -72.17 -21.71 -26.66
C THR A 7 -70.69 -22.00 -26.66
N LEU A 8 -69.89 -20.99 -26.92
CA LEU A 8 -68.37 -21.06 -26.73
C LEU A 8 -68.05 -20.85 -25.26
N GLY A 9 -67.59 -21.92 -24.64
CA GLY A 9 -66.94 -21.82 -23.29
C GLY A 9 -65.55 -21.31 -23.39
N VAL A 10 -65.30 -20.18 -22.72
CA VAL A 10 -63.97 -19.64 -22.56
C VAL A 10 -63.27 -20.29 -21.34
N ILE A 11 -62.29 -21.13 -21.61
CA ILE A 11 -61.40 -21.69 -20.55
C ILE A 11 -60.30 -20.69 -20.29
N ALA A 12 -60.33 -20.00 -19.15
CA ALA A 12 -59.28 -19.17 -18.67
C ALA A 12 -58.17 -20.04 -18.02
N ILE A 13 -57.06 -20.21 -18.69
CA ILE A 13 -55.85 -20.83 -18.12
C ILE A 13 -55.06 -19.76 -17.38
N THR A 14 -55.15 -19.76 -16.06
CA THR A 14 -54.30 -18.96 -15.19
C THR A 14 -52.92 -19.63 -15.08
N MET A 15 -51.93 -19.14 -15.84
CA MET A 15 -50.53 -19.49 -15.63
C MET A 15 -50.03 -18.76 -14.38
N ALA A 16 -49.85 -19.49 -13.30
CA ALA A 16 -49.09 -19.03 -12.13
C ALA A 16 -47.61 -19.07 -12.46
N LEU A 17 -47.03 -17.89 -12.71
CA LEU A 17 -45.57 -17.70 -12.80
C LEU A 17 -44.99 -17.80 -11.38
N ALA A 18 -44.50 -18.97 -11.03
CA ALA A 18 -43.64 -19.17 -9.85
C ALA A 18 -42.26 -18.60 -10.16
N SER A 19 -42.01 -17.36 -9.75
CA SER A 19 -40.67 -16.78 -9.74
C SER A 19 -39.84 -17.44 -8.65
N SER A 20 -39.13 -18.50 -8.97
CA SER A 20 -38.07 -19.03 -8.12
C SER A 20 -36.85 -18.09 -8.19
N ALA A 21 -36.79 -17.14 -7.24
CA ALA A 21 -35.57 -16.43 -6.95
C ALA A 21 -34.57 -17.44 -6.38
N ALA A 22 -33.73 -18.01 -7.23
CA ALA A 22 -32.55 -18.75 -6.82
C ALA A 22 -31.59 -17.72 -6.21
N ALA A 23 -31.59 -17.61 -4.87
CA ALA A 23 -30.58 -16.93 -4.14
C ALA A 23 -29.24 -17.60 -4.50
N ALA A 24 -28.38 -16.88 -5.24
CA ALA A 24 -27.03 -17.32 -5.54
C ALA A 24 -26.31 -17.52 -4.21
N GLN A 25 -26.20 -18.76 -3.77
CA GLN A 25 -25.38 -19.15 -2.63
C GLN A 25 -23.94 -18.95 -3.07
N SER A 26 -23.26 -17.96 -2.46
CA SER A 26 -21.80 -17.81 -2.56
C SER A 26 -21.16 -19.17 -2.27
N PRO A 27 -20.15 -19.60 -3.04
CA PRO A 27 -19.50 -20.88 -2.80
C PRO A 27 -18.93 -20.85 -1.37
N ARG A 28 -19.52 -21.64 -0.49
CA ARG A 28 -18.99 -21.86 0.85
C ARG A 28 -17.62 -22.48 0.67
N LEU A 29 -16.56 -21.72 1.01
CA LEU A 29 -15.24 -22.28 1.14
C LEU A 29 -15.35 -23.46 2.11
N LYS A 30 -15.05 -24.68 1.64
CA LYS A 30 -14.98 -25.84 2.53
C LYS A 30 -13.94 -25.53 3.61
N PRO A 31 -14.29 -25.65 4.91
CA PRO A 31 -13.31 -25.46 5.97
C PRO A 31 -12.10 -26.36 5.72
N ALA A 32 -10.89 -25.81 5.85
CA ALA A 32 -9.70 -26.65 5.83
C ALA A 32 -9.72 -27.61 7.05
N PRO A 33 -9.10 -28.80 6.97
CA PRO A 33 -9.03 -29.70 8.11
C PRO A 33 -8.42 -28.99 9.32
N GLY A 34 -9.21 -28.82 10.39
CA GLY A 34 -8.85 -28.08 11.61
C GLY A 34 -9.55 -26.71 11.79
N ASP A 35 -10.35 -26.24 10.82
CA ASP A 35 -11.19 -25.05 10.97
C ASP A 35 -12.46 -25.41 11.73
N ASP A 36 -12.42 -25.20 13.05
CA ASP A 36 -13.56 -25.46 13.89
C ASP A 36 -14.49 -24.26 13.95
N LEU A 37 -15.64 -24.37 13.29
CA LEU A 37 -16.69 -23.34 13.28
C LEU A 37 -17.63 -23.42 14.51
N ARG A 38 -17.38 -24.31 15.47
CA ARG A 38 -18.21 -24.43 16.70
C ARG A 38 -18.34 -23.09 17.42
N ALA A 39 -17.29 -22.25 17.41
CA ALA A 39 -17.33 -20.90 18.00
C ALA A 39 -18.40 -20.00 17.38
N VAL A 40 -18.82 -20.26 16.13
CA VAL A 40 -19.90 -19.53 15.43
C VAL A 40 -21.28 -19.95 15.93
N HIS A 41 -21.41 -21.19 16.41
CA HIS A 41 -22.66 -21.81 16.85
C HIS A 41 -22.69 -22.09 18.36
N ALA A 42 -21.90 -21.33 19.13
CA ALA A 42 -21.77 -21.52 20.58
C ALA A 42 -23.10 -21.32 21.32
N SER A 43 -23.33 -22.17 22.31
CA SER A 43 -24.47 -22.08 23.21
C SER A 43 -24.27 -20.99 24.28
N SER A 44 -25.34 -20.67 25.01
CA SER A 44 -25.24 -19.78 26.17
C SER A 44 -24.30 -20.33 27.26
N ALA A 45 -24.22 -21.67 27.40
CA ALA A 45 -23.29 -22.31 28.31
C ALA A 45 -21.83 -22.11 27.87
N ASP A 46 -21.54 -22.23 26.58
CA ASP A 46 -20.19 -21.94 26.02
C ASP A 46 -19.81 -20.48 26.27
N ILE A 47 -20.72 -19.55 26.08
CA ILE A 47 -20.49 -18.12 26.32
C ILE A 47 -20.19 -17.85 27.79
N ALA A 48 -20.93 -18.50 28.71
CA ALA A 48 -20.69 -18.39 30.17
C ALA A 48 -19.32 -18.98 30.59
N GLU A 49 -18.94 -20.11 29.99
CA GLU A 49 -17.61 -20.70 30.19
C GLU A 49 -16.52 -19.78 29.59
N GLY A 50 -16.76 -19.27 28.40
CA GLY A 50 -15.85 -18.33 27.74
C GLY A 50 -15.58 -17.07 28.57
N ARG A 51 -16.58 -16.56 29.29
CA ARG A 51 -16.41 -15.48 30.26
C ARG A 51 -15.43 -15.84 31.36
N ARG A 52 -15.55 -17.04 31.95
CA ARG A 52 -14.62 -17.53 33.02
C ARG A 52 -13.19 -17.63 32.52
N VAL A 53 -13.00 -18.15 31.31
CA VAL A 53 -11.69 -18.19 30.63
C VAL A 53 -11.16 -16.79 30.39
N ALA A 54 -12.02 -15.87 29.93
CA ALA A 54 -11.63 -14.49 29.71
C ALA A 54 -11.16 -13.78 30.96
N GLU A 55 -11.88 -13.97 32.09
CA GLU A 55 -11.53 -13.40 33.40
C GLU A 55 -10.15 -13.88 33.88
N SER A 56 -9.85 -15.15 33.72
CA SER A 56 -8.59 -15.74 34.22
C SER A 56 -7.38 -15.47 33.30
N SER A 57 -7.57 -15.40 32.00
CA SER A 57 -6.45 -15.47 31.05
C SER A 57 -6.32 -14.28 30.07
N CYS A 58 -7.38 -13.51 29.84
CA CYS A 58 -7.42 -12.55 28.73
C CYS A 58 -7.65 -11.09 29.17
N ALA A 59 -8.49 -10.91 30.23
CA ALA A 59 -9.02 -9.61 30.63
C ALA A 59 -7.94 -8.60 31.01
N ARG A 60 -6.80 -9.05 31.53
CA ARG A 60 -5.69 -8.18 31.93
C ARG A 60 -5.20 -7.27 30.78
N CYS A 61 -5.21 -7.78 29.54
CA CYS A 61 -4.71 -7.05 28.38
C CYS A 61 -5.85 -6.57 27.47
N HIS A 62 -6.86 -7.41 27.23
CA HIS A 62 -7.95 -7.12 26.31
C HIS A 62 -9.18 -6.49 26.98
N GLY A 63 -9.22 -6.43 28.32
CA GLY A 63 -10.43 -6.09 29.07
C GLY A 63 -11.44 -7.24 29.09
N LEU A 64 -12.24 -7.33 30.16
CA LEU A 64 -13.32 -8.32 30.21
C LEU A 64 -14.38 -8.02 29.15
N ASN A 65 -14.64 -6.75 28.90
CA ASN A 65 -15.51 -6.27 27.83
C ASN A 65 -14.89 -6.34 26.42
N GLY A 66 -13.67 -6.86 26.29
CA GLY A 66 -12.97 -6.97 25.00
C GLY A 66 -12.48 -5.65 24.40
N LEU A 67 -12.50 -4.56 25.17
CA LEU A 67 -12.06 -3.22 24.75
C LEU A 67 -10.72 -2.88 25.40
N SER A 68 -9.63 -3.10 24.71
CA SER A 68 -8.28 -2.84 25.23
C SER A 68 -7.96 -1.35 25.31
N THR A 69 -7.30 -0.95 26.40
CA THR A 69 -6.66 0.37 26.55
C THR A 69 -5.15 0.30 26.38
N ALA A 70 -4.58 -0.91 26.35
CA ALA A 70 -3.15 -1.12 26.20
C ALA A 70 -2.67 -0.90 24.76
N LYS A 71 -1.60 -0.13 24.61
CA LYS A 71 -1.00 0.12 23.28
C LYS A 71 -0.57 -1.20 22.62
N GLY A 72 -0.88 -1.34 21.33
CA GLY A 72 -0.53 -2.54 20.57
C GLY A 72 -1.37 -3.79 20.88
N THR A 73 -2.40 -3.67 21.73
CA THR A 73 -3.34 -4.74 22.04
C THR A 73 -4.68 -4.44 21.35
N PRO A 74 -5.24 -5.37 20.55
CA PRO A 74 -6.48 -5.12 19.81
C PRO A 74 -7.73 -5.11 20.69
N HIS A 75 -8.77 -4.43 20.23
CA HIS A 75 -10.13 -4.73 20.63
C HIS A 75 -10.53 -6.10 20.06
N ILE A 76 -11.19 -6.93 20.89
CA ILE A 76 -11.66 -8.25 20.48
C ILE A 76 -13.16 -8.43 20.69
N ALA A 77 -13.83 -7.45 21.30
CA ALA A 77 -15.28 -7.39 21.39
C ALA A 77 -15.95 -7.31 20.01
N GLY A 78 -16.99 -8.10 19.80
CA GLY A 78 -17.74 -8.14 18.55
C GLY A 78 -16.93 -8.66 17.34
N GLN A 79 -15.73 -9.20 17.55
CA GLN A 79 -14.93 -9.77 16.48
C GLN A 79 -15.49 -11.14 16.08
N ARG A 80 -15.23 -11.57 14.86
CA ARG A 80 -15.75 -12.83 14.29
C ARG A 80 -15.25 -14.03 15.07
N ALA A 81 -16.17 -14.84 15.63
CA ALA A 81 -15.83 -15.94 16.51
C ALA A 81 -14.88 -16.97 15.87
N GLY A 82 -15.13 -17.36 14.62
CA GLY A 82 -14.25 -18.25 13.87
C GLY A 82 -12.86 -17.67 13.67
N TYR A 83 -12.75 -16.37 13.34
CA TYR A 83 -11.46 -15.71 13.25
C TYR A 83 -10.72 -15.67 14.58
N LEU A 84 -11.39 -15.35 15.69
CA LEU A 84 -10.77 -15.37 17.03
C LEU A 84 -10.24 -16.76 17.34
N HIS A 85 -11.04 -17.79 17.14
CA HIS A 85 -10.62 -19.19 17.37
C HIS A 85 -9.37 -19.56 16.55
N LEU A 86 -9.36 -19.25 15.23
CA LEU A 86 -8.20 -19.49 14.39
C LEU A 86 -6.94 -18.76 14.88
N GLN A 87 -7.07 -17.52 15.33
CA GLN A 87 -5.92 -16.77 15.85
C GLN A 87 -5.41 -17.36 17.18
N LEU A 88 -6.29 -17.78 18.07
CA LEU A 88 -5.90 -18.44 19.32
C LEU A 88 -5.14 -19.75 19.02
N ARG A 89 -5.64 -20.58 18.11
CA ARG A 89 -4.95 -21.78 17.62
C ARG A 89 -3.59 -21.46 16.98
N ALA A 90 -3.52 -20.38 16.22
CA ALA A 90 -2.26 -19.94 15.61
C ALA A 90 -1.25 -19.47 16.67
N TYR A 91 -1.70 -18.83 17.73
CA TYR A 91 -0.84 -18.45 18.86
C TYR A 91 -0.32 -19.64 19.65
N GLN A 92 -1.11 -20.70 19.84
CA GLN A 92 -0.64 -21.93 20.48
C GLN A 92 0.54 -22.59 19.76
N LYS A 93 0.65 -22.41 18.44
CA LYS A 93 1.71 -22.97 17.58
C LYS A 93 2.96 -22.08 17.49
N ARG A 94 2.99 -20.94 18.17
CA ARG A 94 4.15 -20.02 18.17
C ARG A 94 5.10 -20.35 19.31
N ASP A 95 6.38 -20.12 19.09
CA ASP A 95 7.41 -20.48 20.07
C ASP A 95 7.49 -19.53 21.27
N LYS A 96 7.13 -18.26 21.11
CA LYS A 96 7.21 -17.25 22.18
C LYS A 96 6.28 -16.05 21.95
N GLY A 97 5.78 -15.48 23.06
CA GLY A 97 5.05 -14.23 23.06
C GLY A 97 3.92 -14.17 24.11
N PRO A 98 3.42 -12.98 24.44
CA PRO A 98 2.41 -12.83 25.48
C PRO A 98 1.10 -13.59 25.18
N MET A 99 0.70 -13.66 23.90
CA MET A 99 -0.49 -14.42 23.50
C MET A 99 -0.24 -15.93 23.55
N GLU A 100 0.95 -16.39 23.16
CA GLU A 100 1.31 -17.81 23.28
C GLU A 100 1.23 -18.25 24.73
N SER A 101 1.85 -17.51 25.65
CA SER A 101 1.82 -17.80 27.08
C SER A 101 0.40 -17.85 27.66
N ALA A 102 -0.50 -16.99 27.18
CA ALA A 102 -1.88 -16.94 27.64
C ALA A 102 -2.73 -18.13 27.16
N VAL A 103 -2.42 -18.70 25.96
CA VAL A 103 -3.27 -19.73 25.34
C VAL A 103 -2.66 -21.12 25.32
N ARG A 104 -1.38 -21.28 25.63
CA ARG A 104 -0.60 -22.54 25.53
C ARG A 104 -1.30 -23.75 26.17
N PHE A 105 -1.87 -23.57 27.33
CA PHE A 105 -2.46 -24.65 28.12
C PHE A 105 -3.99 -24.73 28.01
N LEU A 106 -4.61 -23.84 27.21
CA LEU A 106 -6.05 -23.90 27.04
C LEU A 106 -6.40 -25.06 26.09
N ARG A 107 -7.41 -25.84 26.48
CA ARG A 107 -7.98 -26.88 25.61
C ARG A 107 -8.82 -26.24 24.50
N ASP A 108 -9.07 -27.00 23.48
CA ASP A 108 -9.83 -26.53 22.30
C ASP A 108 -11.22 -26.00 22.67
N ASP A 109 -11.94 -26.69 23.56
CA ASP A 109 -13.25 -26.23 24.03
C ASP A 109 -13.17 -24.86 24.74
N ALA A 110 -12.11 -24.60 25.50
CA ALA A 110 -11.90 -23.30 26.13
C ALA A 110 -11.57 -22.21 25.10
N LEU A 111 -10.84 -22.55 24.01
CA LEU A 111 -10.58 -21.62 22.91
C LEU A 111 -11.88 -21.28 22.16
N VAL A 112 -12.73 -22.28 21.89
CA VAL A 112 -14.06 -22.08 21.30
C VAL A 112 -14.92 -21.18 22.19
N ALA A 113 -14.99 -21.50 23.48
CA ALA A 113 -15.80 -20.77 24.45
C ALA A 113 -15.37 -19.29 24.57
N VAL A 114 -14.08 -19.02 24.74
CA VAL A 114 -13.60 -17.63 24.86
C VAL A 114 -13.72 -16.82 23.57
N ALA A 115 -13.56 -17.48 22.42
CA ALA A 115 -13.81 -16.84 21.12
C ALA A 115 -15.30 -16.44 20.96
N ALA A 116 -16.21 -17.34 21.34
CA ALA A 116 -17.65 -17.09 21.35
C ALA A 116 -18.04 -15.96 22.31
N TYR A 117 -17.47 -15.97 23.52
CA TYR A 117 -17.72 -14.92 24.52
C TYR A 117 -17.35 -13.54 23.98
N TYR A 118 -16.13 -13.32 23.51
CA TYR A 118 -15.73 -12.00 23.00
C TYR A 118 -16.48 -11.61 21.73
N ALA A 119 -16.83 -12.56 20.88
CA ALA A 119 -17.64 -12.31 19.71
C ALA A 119 -19.07 -11.85 20.04
N SER A 120 -19.64 -12.30 21.17
CA SER A 120 -20.99 -11.94 21.62
C SER A 120 -21.07 -10.53 22.23
N LEU A 121 -19.94 -9.89 22.50
CA LEU A 121 -19.92 -8.57 23.11
C LEU A 121 -20.13 -7.46 22.07
N GLU A 122 -20.65 -6.32 22.54
CA GLU A 122 -20.77 -5.12 21.71
C GLU A 122 -19.39 -4.67 21.22
N PRO A 123 -19.23 -4.43 19.91
CA PRO A 123 -17.96 -3.97 19.35
C PRO A 123 -17.58 -2.57 19.86
N ALA A 124 -16.32 -2.22 19.69
CA ALA A 124 -15.82 -0.90 20.04
C ALA A 124 -16.57 0.19 19.26
N ARG A 125 -16.69 1.36 19.88
CA ARG A 125 -17.15 2.56 19.19
C ARG A 125 -16.01 3.15 18.35
N PRO A 126 -16.31 3.75 17.19
CA PRO A 126 -15.29 4.40 16.39
C PRO A 126 -14.64 5.53 17.14
N VAL A 127 -13.37 5.79 16.86
CA VAL A 127 -12.68 6.95 17.41
C VAL A 127 -13.37 8.22 16.93
N ALA A 128 -13.88 9.00 17.87
CA ALA A 128 -14.57 10.27 17.60
C ALA A 128 -13.58 11.31 17.06
N GLY A 129 -14.04 12.14 16.15
CA GLY A 129 -13.31 13.30 15.62
C GLY A 129 -13.31 13.33 14.08
N PRO A 130 -13.18 14.54 13.50
CA PRO A 130 -13.01 14.63 12.05
C PRO A 130 -11.80 13.77 11.67
N ALA A 131 -11.93 13.02 10.58
CA ALA A 131 -10.77 12.45 9.91
C ALA A 131 -9.93 13.67 9.46
N LYS A 132 -9.04 14.15 10.35
CA LYS A 132 -7.95 14.97 9.87
C LYS A 132 -7.14 13.96 9.04
N PRO A 133 -7.15 14.06 7.71
CA PRO A 133 -6.20 13.27 6.93
C PRO A 133 -4.87 13.58 7.60
N ALA A 134 -4.13 12.57 8.03
CA ALA A 134 -2.74 12.83 8.34
C ALA A 134 -2.22 13.61 7.13
N PRO A 135 -1.54 14.75 7.30
CA PRO A 135 -1.02 15.52 6.18
C PRO A 135 -0.24 14.64 5.18
N ASP A 136 0.21 13.48 5.65
CA ASP A 136 0.98 12.48 4.91
C ASP A 136 0.13 11.29 4.38
N SER A 137 -1.20 11.37 4.39
CA SER A 137 -2.05 10.22 4.00
C SER A 137 -2.06 9.94 2.50
N ASP A 138 -1.74 10.95 1.67
CA ASP A 138 -1.48 10.79 0.24
C ASP A 138 0.01 11.09 0.00
N PRO A 139 0.83 10.09 -0.35
CA PRO A 139 2.26 10.28 -0.57
C PRO A 139 2.56 11.30 -1.68
N LEU A 140 1.66 11.48 -2.66
CA LEU A 140 1.84 12.48 -3.71
C LEU A 140 1.49 13.89 -3.26
N VAL A 141 0.50 14.06 -2.37
CA VAL A 141 0.19 15.37 -1.78
C VAL A 141 1.32 15.84 -0.88
N ALA A 142 1.82 14.98 -0.01
CA ALA A 142 2.97 15.27 0.85
C ALA A 142 4.23 15.56 0.01
N ALA A 143 4.48 14.77 -1.05
CA ALA A 143 5.59 14.99 -1.96
C ALA A 143 5.47 16.32 -2.73
N LYS A 144 4.28 16.69 -3.20
CA LYS A 144 4.04 17.98 -3.86
C LYS A 144 4.36 19.16 -2.92
N GLN A 145 3.97 19.06 -1.65
CA GLN A 145 4.30 20.09 -0.66
C GLN A 145 5.81 20.18 -0.42
N ALA A 146 6.49 19.03 -0.28
CA ALA A 146 7.94 18.98 -0.11
C ALA A 146 8.67 19.48 -1.37
N ALA A 147 8.17 19.21 -2.57
CA ALA A 147 8.74 19.63 -3.85
C ALA A 147 8.71 21.15 -4.04
N ALA A 148 7.85 21.88 -3.34
CA ALA A 148 7.80 23.35 -3.41
C ALA A 148 9.15 23.99 -3.04
N ALA A 149 9.90 23.41 -2.09
CA ALA A 149 11.24 23.88 -1.73
C ALA A 149 12.29 23.65 -2.84
N CYS A 150 12.04 22.77 -3.79
CA CYS A 150 12.94 22.44 -4.89
C CYS A 150 12.65 23.30 -6.14
N GLY A 151 11.41 23.81 -6.26
CA GLY A 151 10.90 24.48 -7.47
C GLY A 151 11.66 25.74 -7.85
N GLY A 152 12.19 26.49 -6.90
CA GLY A 152 12.93 27.72 -7.18
C GLY A 152 14.18 27.54 -8.04
N CYS A 153 14.84 26.37 -7.95
CA CYS A 153 16.04 26.06 -8.73
C CYS A 153 15.74 25.07 -9.86
N HIS A 154 14.93 24.05 -9.58
CA HIS A 154 14.68 22.94 -10.52
C HIS A 154 13.43 23.12 -11.39
N GLY A 155 12.73 24.27 -11.26
CA GLY A 155 11.45 24.52 -11.89
C GLY A 155 10.26 23.95 -11.12
N GLU A 156 9.11 24.61 -11.18
CA GLU A 156 7.94 24.28 -10.36
C GLU A 156 7.44 22.84 -10.56
N ALA A 157 7.48 22.35 -11.80
CA ALA A 157 7.14 20.96 -12.16
C ALA A 157 8.40 20.07 -12.28
N GLY A 158 9.57 20.55 -11.87
CA GLY A 158 10.82 19.83 -12.02
C GLY A 158 11.46 19.93 -13.42
N VAL A 159 11.05 20.92 -14.23
CA VAL A 159 11.66 21.24 -15.53
C VAL A 159 12.39 22.56 -15.38
N THR A 160 13.72 22.52 -15.42
CA THR A 160 14.54 23.72 -15.17
C THR A 160 14.50 24.72 -16.33
N ALA A 161 14.54 26.01 -15.96
CA ALA A 161 14.84 27.12 -16.84
C ALA A 161 16.16 27.84 -16.45
N VAL A 162 16.89 27.28 -15.50
CA VAL A 162 18.15 27.84 -14.97
C VAL A 162 19.32 27.03 -15.49
N PRO A 163 20.24 27.63 -16.27
CA PRO A 163 21.41 26.93 -16.77
C PRO A 163 22.28 26.36 -15.65
N GLY A 164 22.74 25.13 -15.81
CA GLY A 164 23.52 24.40 -14.82
C GLY A 164 22.68 23.72 -13.72
N MET A 165 21.37 23.96 -13.67
CA MET A 165 20.48 23.26 -12.76
C MET A 165 19.84 22.04 -13.46
N PRO A 166 19.76 20.86 -12.85
CA PRO A 166 19.12 19.73 -13.48
C PRO A 166 17.59 19.82 -13.43
N SER A 167 16.94 19.41 -14.52
CA SER A 167 15.56 18.96 -14.47
C SER A 167 15.46 17.71 -13.60
N LEU A 168 14.35 17.57 -12.85
CA LEU A 168 14.10 16.44 -11.96
C LEU A 168 13.12 15.42 -12.56
N VAL A 169 12.45 15.80 -13.66
CA VAL A 169 11.55 14.92 -14.43
C VAL A 169 12.33 13.87 -15.22
N ALA A 170 11.63 12.83 -15.66
CA ALA A 170 12.18 11.74 -16.48
C ALA A 170 13.28 10.89 -15.79
N PHE A 171 13.57 11.11 -14.53
CA PHE A 171 14.47 10.23 -13.79
C PHE A 171 13.74 9.00 -13.27
N ASP A 172 14.41 7.84 -13.36
CA ASP A 172 14.01 6.64 -12.64
C ASP A 172 14.04 6.90 -11.12
N THR A 173 13.06 6.35 -10.40
CA THR A 173 12.90 6.60 -8.96
C THR A 173 14.08 6.11 -8.14
N LYS A 174 14.73 4.99 -8.53
CA LYS A 174 15.90 4.46 -7.85
C LYS A 174 17.09 5.38 -8.03
N TYR A 175 17.29 5.91 -9.26
CA TYR A 175 18.33 6.89 -9.51
C TYR A 175 18.14 8.16 -8.68
N PHE A 176 16.92 8.70 -8.63
CA PHE A 176 16.63 9.90 -7.84
C PHE A 176 17.00 9.71 -6.37
N VAL A 177 16.54 8.61 -5.75
CA VAL A 177 16.83 8.29 -4.34
C VAL A 177 18.33 8.08 -4.13
N ALA A 178 19.00 7.35 -5.02
CA ALA A 178 20.45 7.12 -4.94
C ALA A 178 21.24 8.43 -5.05
N ALA A 179 20.85 9.33 -5.97
CA ALA A 179 21.47 10.63 -6.13
C ALA A 179 21.33 11.50 -4.87
N MET A 180 20.14 11.54 -4.26
CA MET A 180 19.90 12.28 -3.02
C MET A 180 20.69 11.70 -1.84
N ASN A 181 20.76 10.39 -1.73
CA ASN A 181 21.57 9.72 -0.70
C ASN A 181 23.07 9.93 -0.92
N ALA A 182 23.54 10.05 -2.18
CA ALA A 182 24.93 10.40 -2.48
C ALA A 182 25.29 11.84 -2.04
N TYR A 183 24.36 12.79 -2.11
CA TYR A 183 24.55 14.12 -1.51
C TYR A 183 24.58 14.06 0.02
N LYS A 184 23.70 13.29 0.66
CA LYS A 184 23.71 13.10 2.12
C LYS A 184 25.03 12.55 2.61
N SER A 185 25.55 11.51 1.98
CA SER A 185 26.79 10.84 2.37
C SER A 185 28.04 11.61 1.99
N GLY A 186 27.94 12.60 1.08
CA GLY A 186 29.10 13.32 0.52
C GLY A 186 29.78 12.59 -0.65
N ALA A 187 29.24 11.47 -1.14
CA ALA A 187 29.69 10.81 -2.36
C ALA A 187 29.47 11.69 -3.61
N ARG A 188 28.52 12.63 -3.55
CA ARG A 188 28.38 13.80 -4.44
C ARG A 188 28.66 15.06 -3.65
N LYS A 189 29.69 15.80 -4.04
CA LYS A 189 30.08 17.04 -3.38
C LYS A 189 29.30 18.23 -3.94
N HIS A 190 28.38 18.76 -3.15
CA HIS A 190 27.61 19.96 -3.48
C HIS A 190 26.90 20.43 -2.20
N ASP A 191 27.41 21.48 -1.57
CA ASP A 191 27.02 21.89 -0.21
C ASP A 191 25.53 22.22 -0.08
N MET A 192 24.97 22.94 -1.05
CA MET A 192 23.56 23.27 -1.05
C MET A 192 22.68 21.99 -1.11
N MET A 193 22.96 21.07 -2.07
CA MET A 193 22.22 19.83 -2.18
C MET A 193 22.42 18.90 -0.98
N LYS A 194 23.61 18.91 -0.37
CA LYS A 194 23.87 18.19 0.88
C LYS A 194 22.97 18.71 2.01
N SER A 195 22.87 20.03 2.16
CA SER A 195 22.02 20.66 3.19
C SER A 195 20.53 20.30 2.98
N PHE A 196 20.02 20.40 1.75
CA PHE A 196 18.61 20.01 1.46
C PHE A 196 18.39 18.51 1.70
N ALA A 197 19.28 17.65 1.23
CA ALA A 197 19.15 16.21 1.36
C ALA A 197 19.23 15.73 2.81
N ALA A 198 20.07 16.34 3.64
CA ALA A 198 20.30 15.94 5.04
C ALA A 198 19.03 15.91 5.87
N GLY A 199 18.13 16.87 5.66
CA GLY A 199 16.85 16.99 6.40
C GLY A 199 15.72 16.09 5.93
N LEU A 200 15.90 15.36 4.81
CA LEU A 200 14.81 14.56 4.23
C LEU A 200 14.85 13.10 4.73
N PRO A 201 13.79 12.61 5.38
CA PRO A 201 13.63 11.18 5.69
C PRO A 201 13.61 10.33 4.41
N GLU A 202 14.00 9.06 4.50
CA GLU A 202 14.02 8.14 3.34
C GLU A 202 12.64 8.00 2.66
N ALA A 203 11.57 7.92 3.46
CA ALA A 203 10.21 7.88 2.93
C ALA A 203 9.84 9.14 2.12
N SER A 204 10.31 10.32 2.54
CA SER A 204 10.11 11.57 1.81
C SER A 204 10.88 11.59 0.50
N LEU A 205 12.10 11.03 0.47
CA LEU A 205 12.88 10.89 -0.77
C LEU A 205 12.19 9.98 -1.77
N GLN A 206 11.65 8.85 -1.33
CA GLN A 206 10.88 7.93 -2.18
C GLN A 206 9.62 8.59 -2.75
N ASN A 207 8.91 9.36 -1.93
CA ASN A 207 7.72 10.09 -2.34
C ASN A 207 8.06 11.21 -3.34
N LEU A 208 9.15 11.96 -3.12
CA LEU A 208 9.64 12.97 -4.06
C LEU A 208 10.08 12.35 -5.40
N ALA A 209 10.81 11.24 -5.35
CA ALA A 209 11.21 10.51 -6.55
C ALA A 209 10.00 10.11 -7.40
N LEU A 210 8.96 9.57 -6.75
CA LEU A 210 7.72 9.20 -7.39
C LEU A 210 6.94 10.41 -7.92
N TYR A 211 6.90 11.50 -7.15
CA TYR A 211 6.25 12.74 -7.57
C TYR A 211 6.85 13.25 -8.88
N TYR A 212 8.19 13.38 -8.96
CA TYR A 212 8.85 13.86 -10.18
C TYR A 212 8.79 12.86 -11.34
N ALA A 213 8.83 11.56 -11.07
CA ALA A 213 8.65 10.53 -12.09
C ALA A 213 7.26 10.55 -12.74
N LEU A 214 6.24 11.03 -12.04
CA LEU A 214 4.86 11.18 -12.53
C LEU A 214 4.59 12.53 -13.19
N GLN A 215 5.52 13.50 -13.12
CA GLN A 215 5.35 14.77 -13.84
C GLN A 215 5.51 14.55 -15.36
N LYS A 216 4.89 15.42 -16.14
CA LYS A 216 5.04 15.40 -17.60
C LYS A 216 6.49 15.72 -17.96
N PRO A 217 7.22 14.84 -18.65
CA PRO A 217 8.56 15.13 -19.11
C PRO A 217 8.57 16.29 -20.11
N ALA A 218 9.56 17.13 -19.99
CA ALA A 218 9.83 18.19 -20.95
C ALA A 218 11.33 18.50 -20.96
N ARG A 219 11.83 19.00 -22.07
CA ARG A 219 13.22 19.47 -22.19
C ARG A 219 13.48 20.66 -21.28
N ALA A 220 14.68 20.73 -20.72
CA ALA A 220 15.12 21.93 -20.02
C ALA A 220 14.97 23.18 -20.90
N GLN A 221 14.53 24.28 -20.29
CA GLN A 221 14.28 25.54 -20.99
C GLN A 221 15.53 26.42 -20.98
N THR A 222 16.67 25.83 -21.35
CA THR A 222 18.00 26.45 -21.25
C THR A 222 18.73 26.32 -22.58
N PRO A 223 19.64 27.24 -22.91
CA PRO A 223 20.46 27.13 -24.11
C PRO A 223 21.41 25.92 -24.06
N ALA A 224 21.44 25.13 -25.11
CA ALA A 224 22.42 24.09 -25.32
C ALA A 224 23.56 24.63 -26.20
N GLY A 225 24.75 24.79 -25.65
CA GLY A 225 25.94 25.08 -26.45
C GLY A 225 26.54 23.78 -26.98
N GLY A 226 27.25 23.82 -28.11
CA GLY A 226 27.89 22.66 -28.74
C GLY A 226 27.19 22.19 -30.01
N ASP A 227 27.78 21.21 -30.70
CA ASP A 227 27.28 20.60 -31.93
C ASP A 227 26.58 19.27 -31.64
N ALA A 228 25.24 19.28 -31.66
CA ALA A 228 24.46 18.08 -31.40
C ALA A 228 24.70 16.95 -32.42
N SER A 229 25.09 17.29 -33.69
CA SER A 229 25.40 16.27 -34.71
C SER A 229 26.71 15.54 -34.41
N ALA A 230 27.72 16.29 -33.96
CA ALA A 230 28.97 15.70 -33.46
C ALA A 230 28.74 14.91 -32.18
N GLY A 231 27.91 15.44 -31.26
CA GLY A 231 27.51 14.79 -30.01
C GLY A 231 26.80 13.47 -30.24
N LYS A 232 25.97 13.33 -31.26
CA LYS A 232 25.31 12.06 -31.60
C LYS A 232 26.32 10.95 -31.90
N LYS A 233 27.43 11.25 -32.54
CA LYS A 233 28.48 10.25 -32.79
C LYS A 233 29.18 9.81 -31.51
N ALA A 234 29.47 10.76 -30.61
CA ALA A 234 30.07 10.48 -29.32
C ALA A 234 29.11 9.69 -28.39
N ALA A 235 27.79 9.90 -28.51
CA ALA A 235 26.75 9.25 -27.71
C ALA A 235 26.69 7.71 -27.90
N ALA A 236 27.22 7.17 -28.98
CA ALA A 236 27.23 5.73 -29.23
C ALA A 236 27.93 4.94 -28.10
N ALA A 237 28.99 5.49 -27.49
CA ALA A 237 29.68 4.87 -26.37
C ALA A 237 28.87 4.86 -25.06
N CYS A 238 27.85 5.71 -24.94
CA CYS A 238 27.02 5.88 -23.75
C CYS A 238 25.68 5.12 -23.87
N ALA A 239 25.31 4.74 -25.11
CA ALA A 239 23.98 4.22 -25.45
C ALA A 239 23.65 2.89 -24.73
N GLY A 240 24.65 2.05 -24.43
CA GLY A 240 24.44 0.76 -23.77
C GLY A 240 23.80 0.87 -22.37
N CYS A 241 24.04 1.99 -21.67
CA CYS A 241 23.47 2.24 -20.35
C CYS A 241 22.36 3.31 -20.40
N HIS A 242 22.60 4.41 -21.11
CA HIS A 242 21.72 5.57 -21.11
C HIS A 242 20.67 5.55 -22.25
N GLY A 243 20.71 4.54 -23.14
CA GLY A 243 19.86 4.49 -24.34
C GLY A 243 20.37 5.37 -25.48
N GLU A 244 20.05 5.00 -26.73
CA GLU A 244 20.54 5.70 -27.94
C GLU A 244 20.16 7.19 -27.98
N ALA A 245 18.93 7.51 -27.53
CA ALA A 245 18.44 8.87 -27.42
C ALA A 245 18.59 9.44 -25.99
N GLY A 246 19.35 8.80 -25.13
CA GLY A 246 19.46 9.22 -23.73
C GLY A 246 18.26 8.86 -22.86
N VAL A 247 17.43 7.89 -23.27
CA VAL A 247 16.33 7.35 -22.47
C VAL A 247 16.73 5.97 -21.96
N SER A 248 17.08 5.87 -20.67
CA SER A 248 17.53 4.63 -20.06
C SER A 248 16.34 3.73 -19.71
N SER A 249 16.46 2.43 -19.99
CA SER A 249 15.58 1.37 -19.53
C SER A 249 16.14 0.62 -18.31
N ILE A 250 17.34 0.98 -17.85
CA ILE A 250 18.03 0.31 -16.74
C ILE A 250 17.69 1.02 -15.43
N PRO A 251 17.04 0.34 -14.48
CA PRO A 251 16.72 0.93 -13.19
C PRO A 251 17.96 1.43 -12.44
N GLY A 252 17.93 2.67 -11.98
CA GLY A 252 19.06 3.31 -11.31
C GLY A 252 20.06 4.01 -12.23
N THR A 253 19.95 3.82 -13.54
CA THR A 253 20.72 4.58 -14.55
C THR A 253 19.89 5.77 -15.03
N PRO A 254 20.42 7.01 -14.99
CA PRO A 254 19.63 8.18 -15.36
C PRO A 254 19.38 8.29 -16.85
N SER A 255 18.17 8.68 -17.22
CA SER A 255 17.91 9.24 -18.54
C SER A 255 18.62 10.59 -18.66
N LEU A 256 19.17 10.89 -19.85
CA LEU A 256 19.92 12.12 -20.17
C LEU A 256 19.13 13.00 -21.13
N ALA A 257 18.13 12.45 -21.83
CA ALA A 257 17.30 13.14 -22.79
C ALA A 257 16.63 14.39 -22.20
N GLY A 258 16.70 15.50 -22.89
CA GLY A 258 16.08 16.75 -22.50
C GLY A 258 16.67 17.42 -21.26
N GLN A 259 17.78 16.93 -20.73
CA GLN A 259 18.42 17.49 -19.55
C GLN A 259 19.19 18.78 -19.90
N ASP A 260 19.38 19.66 -18.92
CA ASP A 260 20.17 20.89 -19.09
C ASP A 260 21.62 20.56 -19.55
N ALA A 261 22.05 21.19 -20.64
CA ALA A 261 23.35 20.87 -21.23
C ALA A 261 24.53 21.26 -20.31
N GLN A 262 24.43 22.39 -19.60
CA GLN A 262 25.52 22.82 -18.70
C GLN A 262 25.59 21.91 -17.47
N TYR A 263 24.44 21.45 -16.98
CA TYR A 263 24.40 20.44 -15.92
C TYR A 263 25.02 19.12 -16.40
N LEU A 264 24.74 18.65 -17.61
CA LEU A 264 25.33 17.42 -18.16
C LEU A 264 26.86 17.54 -18.22
N VAL A 265 27.37 18.69 -18.67
CA VAL A 265 28.81 18.97 -18.67
C VAL A 265 29.38 18.92 -17.25
N ALA A 266 28.79 19.70 -16.34
CA ALA A 266 29.26 19.78 -14.94
C ALA A 266 29.18 18.43 -14.23
N ALA A 267 28.11 17.67 -14.45
CA ALA A 267 27.92 16.35 -13.86
C ALA A 267 28.95 15.32 -14.36
N THR A 268 29.30 15.37 -15.65
CA THR A 268 30.30 14.47 -16.23
C THR A 268 31.70 14.83 -15.78
N LEU A 269 32.06 16.12 -15.72
CA LEU A 269 33.30 16.58 -15.16
C LEU A 269 33.47 16.17 -13.69
N ALA A 270 32.40 16.24 -12.91
CA ALA A 270 32.42 15.84 -11.50
C ALA A 270 32.77 14.34 -11.30
N TYR A 271 32.50 13.46 -12.25
CA TYR A 271 33.01 12.07 -12.21
C TYR A 271 34.49 12.01 -12.57
N LYS A 272 34.95 12.84 -13.51
CA LYS A 272 36.33 12.93 -13.91
C LYS A 272 37.21 13.46 -12.76
N ASP A 273 36.73 14.48 -12.04
CA ASP A 273 37.44 15.16 -10.97
C ASP A 273 37.28 14.50 -9.58
N GLY A 274 36.49 13.44 -9.49
CA GLY A 274 36.20 12.75 -8.25
C GLY A 274 35.25 13.48 -7.27
N ALA A 275 34.58 14.54 -7.73
CA ALA A 275 33.50 15.20 -6.97
C ALA A 275 32.18 14.36 -6.93
N ARG A 276 32.06 13.42 -7.87
CA ARG A 276 31.06 12.34 -7.88
C ARG A 276 31.78 11.00 -7.93
N SER A 277 31.41 10.09 -7.02
CA SER A 277 31.98 8.75 -6.95
C SER A 277 31.03 7.75 -7.61
N ASP A 278 31.43 7.20 -8.74
CA ASP A 278 30.76 6.11 -9.45
C ASP A 278 31.76 5.42 -10.38
N GLU A 279 32.07 4.16 -10.08
CA GLU A 279 33.12 3.42 -10.81
C GLU A 279 32.73 3.17 -12.27
N THR A 280 31.41 3.06 -12.57
CA THR A 280 30.93 2.84 -13.94
C THR A 280 31.10 4.10 -14.80
N MET A 281 30.86 5.28 -14.20
CA MET A 281 30.91 6.56 -14.93
C MET A 281 32.33 7.16 -15.01
N LYS A 282 33.25 6.75 -14.15
CA LYS A 282 34.62 7.32 -14.05
C LYS A 282 35.42 7.17 -15.35
N ALA A 283 35.43 5.94 -15.90
CA ALA A 283 36.24 5.68 -17.11
C ALA A 283 35.62 6.34 -18.37
N PRO A 284 34.31 6.25 -18.67
CA PRO A 284 33.72 7.00 -19.77
C PRO A 284 33.90 8.51 -19.67
N ALA A 285 33.74 9.08 -18.45
CA ALA A 285 33.92 10.52 -18.26
C ALA A 285 35.36 10.97 -18.51
N ALA A 286 36.36 10.18 -18.09
CA ALA A 286 37.77 10.49 -18.29
C ALA A 286 38.17 10.51 -19.77
N ALA A 287 37.51 9.74 -20.62
CA ALA A 287 37.79 9.63 -22.04
C ALA A 287 37.34 10.85 -22.86
N LEU A 288 36.47 11.71 -22.32
CA LEU A 288 35.92 12.87 -23.02
C LEU A 288 36.84 14.12 -22.87
N ASP A 289 37.16 14.75 -23.99
CA ASP A 289 37.71 16.12 -23.95
C ASP A 289 36.56 17.15 -23.80
N GLU A 290 36.93 18.41 -23.59
CA GLU A 290 35.95 19.48 -23.31
C GLU A 290 34.97 19.71 -24.46
N ARG A 291 35.45 19.61 -25.72
CA ARG A 291 34.65 19.80 -26.90
C ARG A 291 33.64 18.67 -27.09
N ALA A 292 34.15 17.43 -27.05
CA ALA A 292 33.28 16.24 -27.17
C ALA A 292 32.20 16.21 -26.05
N LEU A 293 32.55 16.66 -24.85
CA LEU A 293 31.59 16.75 -23.75
C LEU A 293 30.50 17.79 -23.98
N LYS A 294 30.84 18.97 -24.50
CA LYS A 294 29.87 20.01 -24.87
C LYS A 294 28.96 19.55 -26.01
N ASP A 295 29.51 18.88 -27.02
CA ASP A 295 28.77 18.35 -28.14
C ASP A 295 27.81 17.24 -27.72
N LEU A 296 28.28 16.33 -26.86
CA LEU A 296 27.49 15.25 -26.25
C LEU A 296 26.33 15.81 -25.40
N ALA A 297 26.60 16.82 -24.59
CA ALA A 297 25.59 17.49 -23.78
C ALA A 297 24.51 18.18 -24.65
N ALA A 298 24.94 18.84 -25.74
CA ALA A 298 24.02 19.45 -26.71
C ALA A 298 23.14 18.40 -27.39
N PHE A 299 23.69 17.23 -27.73
CA PHE A 299 22.90 16.12 -28.30
C PHE A 299 21.84 15.66 -27.33
N TYR A 300 22.18 15.31 -26.08
CA TYR A 300 21.20 14.82 -25.12
C TYR A 300 20.16 15.88 -24.71
N ALA A 301 20.54 17.15 -24.59
CA ALA A 301 19.63 18.24 -24.33
C ALA A 301 18.57 18.42 -25.43
N SER A 302 18.93 18.09 -26.66
CA SER A 302 18.02 18.17 -27.84
C SER A 302 17.03 17.01 -27.93
N GLN A 303 17.29 15.90 -27.22
CA GLN A 303 16.43 14.70 -27.29
C GLN A 303 15.13 14.89 -26.51
N GLU A 304 14.09 14.16 -26.91
CA GLU A 304 12.79 14.19 -26.23
C GLU A 304 12.81 13.28 -24.98
N PRO A 305 12.62 13.83 -23.77
CA PRO A 305 12.61 13.04 -22.56
C PRO A 305 11.34 12.20 -22.46
N GLN A 306 11.45 11.00 -21.89
CA GLN A 306 10.32 10.10 -21.69
C GLN A 306 10.10 9.87 -20.19
N ALA A 307 8.82 9.68 -19.81
CA ALA A 307 8.48 9.32 -18.44
C ALA A 307 9.01 7.92 -18.12
N PRO A 308 9.60 7.73 -16.94
CA PRO A 308 9.97 6.38 -16.50
C PRO A 308 8.72 5.55 -16.24
N GLU A 309 8.84 4.23 -16.36
CA GLU A 309 7.75 3.31 -16.00
C GLU A 309 7.60 3.25 -14.49
N VAL A 310 6.62 3.97 -13.96
CA VAL A 310 6.27 3.94 -12.53
C VAL A 310 4.79 3.64 -12.34
N ARG A 311 4.49 2.85 -11.32
CA ARG A 311 3.10 2.65 -10.93
C ARG A 311 2.65 3.84 -10.09
N LYS A 312 1.56 4.49 -10.54
CA LYS A 312 0.88 5.47 -9.69
C LYS A 312 0.42 4.78 -8.40
N PRO A 313 0.70 5.36 -7.22
CA PRO A 313 0.18 4.83 -5.97
C PRO A 313 -1.34 4.81 -5.99
N LEU A 314 -1.92 3.84 -5.33
CA LEU A 314 -3.36 3.83 -5.14
C LEU A 314 -3.74 4.88 -4.09
N SER A 315 -4.85 5.56 -4.36
CA SER A 315 -5.50 6.42 -3.36
C SER A 315 -6.04 5.59 -2.19
N LEU A 316 -6.29 6.25 -1.06
CA LEU A 316 -6.93 5.60 0.09
C LEU A 316 -8.27 4.95 -0.30
N ALA A 317 -9.06 5.60 -1.17
CA ALA A 317 -10.33 5.06 -1.65
C ALA A 317 -10.15 3.76 -2.45
N GLU A 318 -9.16 3.71 -3.33
CA GLU A 318 -8.84 2.49 -4.09
C GLU A 318 -8.31 1.38 -3.19
N TRP A 319 -7.51 1.71 -2.17
CA TRP A 319 -7.05 0.75 -1.17
C TRP A 319 -8.19 0.21 -0.33
N THR A 320 -9.07 1.06 0.19
CA THR A 320 -10.23 0.63 0.99
C THR A 320 -11.17 -0.26 0.17
N GLN A 321 -11.43 0.09 -1.08
CA GLN A 321 -12.24 -0.75 -1.97
C GLN A 321 -11.64 -2.16 -2.14
N ARG A 322 -10.32 -2.29 -2.21
CA ARG A 322 -9.64 -3.60 -2.28
C ARG A 322 -9.77 -4.39 -0.98
N CYS A 323 -9.57 -3.73 0.15
CA CYS A 323 -9.64 -4.36 1.47
C CYS A 323 -11.09 -4.81 1.79
N ASP A 324 -12.07 -3.98 1.47
CA ASP A 324 -13.48 -4.22 1.74
C ASP A 324 -14.05 -5.43 0.98
N ARG A 325 -13.43 -5.86 -0.11
CA ARG A 325 -13.83 -7.09 -0.83
C ARG A 325 -13.85 -8.34 0.06
N CYS A 326 -12.96 -8.40 1.03
CA CYS A 326 -12.88 -9.51 1.98
C CYS A 326 -13.36 -9.08 3.37
N HIS A 327 -12.97 -7.88 3.81
CA HIS A 327 -13.28 -7.38 5.15
C HIS A 327 -14.66 -6.74 5.28
N GLY A 328 -15.46 -6.74 4.19
CA GLY A 328 -16.80 -6.17 4.15
C GLY A 328 -16.81 -4.64 4.10
N ALA A 329 -17.93 -4.06 3.70
CA ALA A 329 -18.08 -2.62 3.55
C ALA A 329 -17.67 -1.86 4.83
N ASN A 330 -16.76 -0.90 4.67
CA ASN A 330 -16.17 -0.15 5.79
C ASN A 330 -15.52 -1.04 6.86
N GLY A 331 -14.97 -2.18 6.46
CA GLY A 331 -14.31 -3.11 7.37
C GLY A 331 -15.27 -3.93 8.25
N ASN A 332 -16.55 -4.03 7.89
CA ASN A 332 -17.55 -4.81 8.62
C ASN A 332 -17.74 -6.19 7.97
N SER A 333 -16.76 -7.08 8.08
CA SER A 333 -16.86 -8.44 7.56
C SER A 333 -18.07 -9.18 8.11
N ILE A 334 -18.75 -9.92 7.24
CA ILE A 334 -19.79 -10.90 7.63
C ILE A 334 -19.28 -12.34 7.57
N GLU A 335 -18.06 -12.52 7.03
CA GLU A 335 -17.44 -13.85 6.91
C GLU A 335 -16.86 -14.30 8.24
N PRO A 336 -17.19 -15.53 8.70
CA PRO A 336 -16.78 -16.00 10.04
C PRO A 336 -15.28 -16.04 10.28
N LEU A 337 -14.48 -16.25 9.23
CA LEU A 337 -13.03 -16.41 9.29
C LEU A 337 -12.25 -15.15 8.89
N VAL A 338 -12.93 -14.12 8.40
CA VAL A 338 -12.31 -12.85 8.00
C VAL A 338 -12.59 -11.78 9.07
N PRO A 339 -11.56 -11.14 9.64
CA PRO A 339 -11.77 -10.20 10.73
C PRO A 339 -12.48 -8.93 10.31
N ALA A 340 -13.30 -8.39 11.21
CA ALA A 340 -13.75 -7.01 11.13
C ALA A 340 -12.57 -6.06 11.44
N LEU A 341 -12.52 -4.96 10.69
CA LEU A 341 -11.53 -3.90 10.85
C LEU A 341 -12.14 -2.63 11.46
N ALA A 342 -13.46 -2.46 11.32
CA ALA A 342 -14.19 -1.28 11.80
C ALA A 342 -14.00 -1.08 13.31
N ALA A 343 -13.79 0.17 13.71
CA ALA A 343 -13.52 0.62 15.08
C ALA A 343 -12.36 -0.10 15.79
N GLN A 344 -11.50 -0.79 15.02
CA GLN A 344 -10.28 -1.37 15.60
C GLN A 344 -9.24 -0.28 15.85
N ARG A 345 -8.38 -0.47 16.82
CA ARG A 345 -7.30 0.46 17.18
C ARG A 345 -6.36 0.69 16.01
N ALA A 346 -6.10 1.97 15.69
CA ALA A 346 -5.22 2.33 14.57
C ALA A 346 -3.77 1.85 14.77
N ASP A 347 -3.24 1.93 16.01
CA ASP A 347 -1.89 1.44 16.33
C ASP A 347 -1.76 -0.07 16.10
N TRP A 348 -2.79 -0.84 16.45
CA TRP A 348 -2.83 -2.28 16.19
C TRP A 348 -2.94 -2.59 14.70
N LEU A 349 -3.86 -1.95 13.97
CA LEU A 349 -4.02 -2.16 12.53
C LEU A 349 -2.72 -1.87 11.78
N ALA A 350 -2.05 -0.75 12.10
CA ALA A 350 -0.77 -0.41 11.49
C ALA A 350 0.29 -1.47 11.77
N SER A 351 0.41 -1.91 13.03
CA SER A 351 1.41 -2.92 13.40
C SER A 351 1.17 -4.28 12.71
N VAL A 352 -0.09 -4.66 12.53
CA VAL A 352 -0.46 -5.93 11.88
C VAL A 352 -0.22 -5.87 10.37
N LEU A 353 -0.57 -4.77 9.71
CA LEU A 353 -0.26 -4.56 8.29
C LEU A 353 1.25 -4.59 8.04
N ASP A 354 2.03 -3.93 8.88
CA ASP A 354 3.49 -3.98 8.83
C ASP A 354 4.04 -5.39 9.05
N ALA A 355 3.45 -6.15 9.98
CA ALA A 355 3.86 -7.53 10.25
C ALA A 355 3.60 -8.45 9.05
N TYR A 356 2.51 -8.27 8.33
CA TYR A 356 2.25 -8.97 7.06
C TYR A 356 3.22 -8.54 5.96
N ARG A 357 3.46 -7.23 5.82
CA ARG A 357 4.40 -6.65 4.85
C ARG A 357 5.83 -7.17 5.04
N LYS A 358 6.27 -7.28 6.29
CA LYS A 358 7.58 -7.79 6.68
C LYS A 358 7.65 -9.33 6.76
N GLY A 359 6.54 -10.03 6.53
CA GLY A 359 6.46 -11.49 6.60
C GLY A 359 6.61 -12.08 8.00
N THR A 360 6.59 -11.28 9.06
CA THR A 360 6.63 -11.74 10.46
C THR A 360 5.29 -12.30 10.94
N ARG A 361 4.19 -11.90 10.30
CA ARG A 361 2.88 -12.53 10.44
C ARG A 361 2.52 -13.26 9.14
N LYS A 362 2.08 -14.51 9.25
CA LYS A 362 1.82 -15.39 8.10
C LYS A 362 0.36 -15.39 7.70
N SER A 363 0.08 -15.06 6.45
CA SER A 363 -1.18 -15.23 5.75
C SER A 363 -0.92 -14.99 4.26
N ALA A 364 -1.11 -15.97 3.40
CA ALA A 364 -0.85 -15.82 1.97
C ALA A 364 -1.61 -14.62 1.38
N ALA A 365 -2.91 -14.50 1.68
CA ALA A 365 -3.74 -13.41 1.17
C ALA A 365 -3.30 -12.04 1.69
N MET A 366 -3.07 -11.91 3.02
CA MET A 366 -2.69 -10.63 3.60
C MET A 366 -1.26 -10.23 3.25
N SER A 367 -0.32 -11.18 3.15
CA SER A 367 1.05 -10.89 2.73
C SER A 367 1.08 -10.39 1.28
N ALA A 368 0.34 -11.02 0.37
CA ALA A 368 0.23 -10.56 -1.02
C ALA A 368 -0.41 -9.16 -1.11
N MET A 369 -1.50 -8.91 -0.35
CA MET A 369 -2.20 -7.64 -0.34
C MET A 369 -1.34 -6.51 0.25
N SER A 370 -0.58 -6.78 1.32
CA SER A 370 0.21 -5.76 2.02
C SER A 370 1.59 -5.50 1.41
N ALA A 371 2.09 -6.37 0.53
CA ALA A 371 3.43 -6.27 -0.05
C ALA A 371 3.70 -4.94 -0.78
N SER A 372 2.66 -4.36 -1.39
CA SER A 372 2.75 -3.11 -2.14
C SER A 372 2.35 -1.86 -1.34
N LEU A 373 1.98 -2.01 -0.05
CA LEU A 373 1.65 -0.86 0.79
C LEU A 373 2.91 -0.07 1.17
N SER A 374 2.85 1.23 1.00
CA SER A 374 3.81 2.16 1.62
C SER A 374 3.52 2.31 3.12
N GLU A 375 4.44 2.91 3.86
CA GLU A 375 4.21 3.25 5.27
C GLU A 375 3.06 4.25 5.44
N ALA A 376 2.91 5.17 4.48
CA ALA A 376 1.80 6.13 4.45
C ALA A 376 0.45 5.42 4.23
N ASP A 377 0.39 4.45 3.31
CA ASP A 377 -0.82 3.65 3.09
C ASP A 377 -1.22 2.87 4.35
N VAL A 378 -0.26 2.26 5.04
CA VAL A 378 -0.49 1.54 6.30
C VAL A 378 -1.12 2.47 7.34
N LYS A 379 -0.56 3.67 7.53
CA LYS A 379 -1.08 4.66 8.48
C LYS A 379 -2.47 5.16 8.07
N ALA A 380 -2.68 5.46 6.79
CA ALA A 380 -3.94 5.93 6.26
C ALA A 380 -5.07 4.90 6.41
N LEU A 381 -4.80 3.63 6.04
CA LEU A 381 -5.75 2.52 6.19
C LEU A 381 -6.09 2.26 7.66
N ALA A 382 -5.09 2.23 8.54
CA ALA A 382 -5.31 2.06 9.97
C ALA A 382 -6.17 3.17 10.57
N ALA A 383 -5.90 4.43 10.20
CA ALA A 383 -6.70 5.58 10.62
C ALA A 383 -8.11 5.55 10.03
N HIS A 384 -8.27 5.10 8.78
CA HIS A 384 -9.58 4.97 8.14
C HIS A 384 -10.47 3.97 8.89
N TYR A 385 -10.01 2.72 9.06
CA TYR A 385 -10.83 1.68 9.68
C TYR A 385 -11.09 1.90 11.16
N SER A 386 -10.19 2.54 11.89
CA SER A 386 -10.42 2.89 13.31
C SER A 386 -11.60 3.84 13.53
N ARG A 387 -12.00 4.58 12.50
CA ARG A 387 -13.12 5.53 12.53
C ARG A 387 -14.41 4.99 11.92
N GLN A 388 -14.38 3.81 11.32
CA GLN A 388 -15.59 3.22 10.78
C GLN A 388 -16.48 2.71 11.90
N PRO A 389 -17.81 2.90 11.83
CA PRO A 389 -18.74 2.32 12.79
C PRO A 389 -18.72 0.79 12.66
N ALA A 390 -18.40 0.13 13.77
CA ALA A 390 -18.45 -1.32 13.83
C ALA A 390 -19.90 -1.82 13.98
N ARG A 391 -20.19 -2.95 13.35
CA ARG A 391 -21.49 -3.61 13.41
C ARG A 391 -21.35 -4.97 14.07
N PRO A 392 -22.18 -5.29 15.07
CA PRO A 392 -22.25 -6.64 15.61
C PRO A 392 -22.75 -7.59 14.51
N VAL A 393 -22.26 -8.84 14.54
CA VAL A 393 -22.77 -9.90 13.69
C VAL A 393 -23.52 -10.87 14.60
N VAL A 394 -24.81 -11.00 14.33
CA VAL A 394 -25.67 -11.98 14.98
C VAL A 394 -25.80 -13.19 14.05
N TYR A 395 -25.30 -14.33 14.48
CA TYR A 395 -25.52 -15.59 13.78
C TYR A 395 -26.87 -16.15 14.22
N VAL A 396 -27.83 -16.19 13.31
CA VAL A 396 -29.16 -16.76 13.58
C VAL A 396 -29.10 -18.25 13.32
N LEU A 397 -29.32 -19.06 14.36
CA LEU A 397 -29.56 -20.50 14.20
C LEU A 397 -30.94 -20.69 13.56
N VAL A 398 -30.98 -21.15 12.32
CA VAL A 398 -32.23 -21.55 11.67
C VAL A 398 -32.62 -22.91 12.26
N PRO A 399 -33.78 -23.03 12.96
CA PRO A 399 -34.24 -24.33 13.45
C PRO A 399 -34.50 -25.26 12.26
N GLY A 400 -33.84 -26.40 12.20
CA GLY A 400 -34.12 -27.45 11.21
C GLY A 400 -32.89 -28.08 10.52
N ASN A 401 -31.72 -27.51 10.59
CA ASN A 401 -30.50 -28.18 10.13
C ASN A 401 -29.64 -28.67 11.31
N ARG A 402 -30.08 -29.75 11.95
CA ARG A 402 -29.14 -30.63 12.66
C ARG A 402 -28.59 -31.59 11.63
N PRO A 403 -27.23 -31.81 11.63
CA PRO A 403 -26.63 -32.85 10.82
C PRO A 403 -27.10 -34.24 11.26
#